data_fba893d720d3352b3fae0a0900f0df5a
#
_entry.id   fba893d720d3352b3fae0a0900f0df5a
#
_cell.length_a   1.000
_cell.length_b   1.000
_cell.length_c   1.000
_cell.angle_alpha   90.00
_cell.angle_beta   90.00
_cell.angle_gamma   90.00
#
_symmetry.space_group_name_H-M   'P 1'
#
loop_
_entity.id
_entity.type
_entity.pdbx_description
1 polymer ?
#
loop_
_entity_poly.entity_id
_entity_poly.type
_entity_poly.pdbx_seq_one_letter_code
_entity_poly.pdbx_strand_id
1 'polypeptide(L)'
;GNSTEREVSISSGYNVCQALREKNHNAILMDVFFGMDNCDIFETSKNTYDVTKEKDYIKSLSTKVKETEGKRKSFFGNNVIEICKKADIVFLALHGKNGEDGKCQAAFDLYGIKYTGSGHLASAMGMDKAVTKQIFMSKGVPTAKSVWVKKGEDTDLNRLNMSLPLVVKACNGGSSVGVVLVKDEKDYQNAVEECFKYDNEILIEDFIEGREFSIGVLNGKALPIVEIIPREGWYDYENKYKDGATTHVCPANLSDELTEKMQQVAVDACDAIGCSLCSRADVMMDKAGNMFCLEVNTLPGMTSTSLIPDEARAIGVDYPSLCNKIVELSLNKYK
;
A
#
# COMPACT_ATOMS: atom_id res chain seq x y z
N GLY A 1 11.90 1.87 -7.77
CA GLY A 1 11.21 3.15 -7.98
C GLY A 1 11.91 4.32 -7.31
N ASN A 2 11.31 5.52 -7.36
CA ASN A 2 11.89 6.77 -6.84
C ASN A 2 11.04 7.42 -5.72
N SER A 3 10.09 6.70 -5.14
CA SER A 3 9.28 7.20 -4.03
C SER A 3 10.07 7.29 -2.72
N THR A 4 9.50 7.95 -1.73
CA THR A 4 10.04 7.96 -0.35
C THR A 4 10.07 6.57 0.28
N GLU A 5 9.29 5.61 -0.25
CA GLU A 5 9.21 4.22 0.20
C GLU A 5 10.10 3.27 -0.64
N ARG A 6 11.14 3.82 -1.28
CA ARG A 6 12.07 3.05 -2.13
C ARG A 6 12.69 1.85 -1.41
N GLU A 7 13.14 2.00 -0.18
CA GLU A 7 13.79 0.92 0.57
C GLU A 7 12.81 -0.22 0.87
N VAL A 8 11.56 0.11 1.17
CA VAL A 8 10.49 -0.89 1.35
C VAL A 8 10.21 -1.62 0.04
N SER A 9 10.17 -0.89 -1.09
CA SER A 9 10.00 -1.46 -2.43
C SER A 9 11.13 -2.44 -2.79
N ILE A 10 12.38 -2.08 -2.49
CA ILE A 10 13.55 -2.95 -2.73
C ILE A 10 13.44 -4.22 -1.89
N SER A 11 13.10 -4.09 -0.61
CA SER A 11 12.95 -5.23 0.30
C SER A 11 11.81 -6.16 -0.12
N SER A 12 10.65 -5.61 -0.47
CA SER A 12 9.50 -6.38 -0.98
C SER A 12 9.85 -7.11 -2.28
N GLY A 13 10.44 -6.40 -3.25
CA GLY A 13 10.83 -6.98 -4.53
C GLY A 13 11.86 -8.10 -4.38
N TYR A 14 12.85 -7.92 -3.51
CA TYR A 14 13.85 -8.93 -3.20
C TYR A 14 13.22 -10.20 -2.63
N ASN A 15 12.40 -10.07 -1.58
CA ASN A 15 11.77 -11.21 -0.92
C ASN A 15 10.82 -11.96 -1.88
N VAL A 16 10.01 -11.23 -2.64
CA VAL A 16 9.12 -11.82 -3.66
C VAL A 16 9.92 -12.55 -4.73
N CYS A 17 10.99 -11.95 -5.25
CA CYS A 17 11.82 -12.57 -6.28
C CYS A 17 12.45 -13.88 -5.77
N GLN A 18 12.96 -13.91 -4.54
CA GLN A 18 13.48 -15.14 -3.92
C GLN A 18 12.38 -16.20 -3.78
N ALA A 19 11.23 -15.82 -3.22
CA ALA A 19 10.10 -16.72 -3.00
C ALA A 19 9.59 -17.34 -4.32
N LEU A 20 9.51 -16.55 -5.39
CA LEU A 20 9.10 -17.05 -6.70
C LEU A 20 10.16 -18.01 -7.29
N ARG A 21 11.45 -17.74 -7.10
CA ARG A 21 12.51 -18.66 -7.53
C ARG A 21 12.50 -19.98 -6.76
N GLU A 22 12.17 -19.97 -5.47
CA GLU A 22 11.92 -21.20 -4.68
C GLU A 22 10.78 -22.04 -5.26
N LYS A 23 9.80 -21.40 -5.91
CA LYS A 23 8.70 -22.07 -6.63
C LYS A 23 9.03 -22.35 -8.10
N ASN A 24 10.31 -22.33 -8.48
CA ASN A 24 10.83 -22.63 -9.82
C ASN A 24 10.42 -21.63 -10.93
N HIS A 25 9.97 -20.42 -10.58
CA HIS A 25 9.80 -19.36 -11.58
C HIS A 25 11.18 -18.79 -11.98
N ASN A 26 11.35 -18.43 -13.25
CA ASN A 26 12.50 -17.68 -13.71
C ASN A 26 12.30 -16.18 -13.40
N ALA A 27 12.24 -15.85 -12.10
CA ALA A 27 12.01 -14.48 -11.65
C ALA A 27 13.31 -13.67 -11.61
N ILE A 28 13.24 -12.41 -12.02
CA ILE A 28 14.31 -11.42 -11.89
C ILE A 28 13.84 -10.24 -11.04
N LEU A 29 14.77 -9.60 -10.33
CA LEU A 29 14.54 -8.36 -9.60
C LEU A 29 15.00 -7.20 -10.48
N MET A 30 14.14 -6.21 -10.73
CA MET A 30 14.48 -5.05 -11.55
C MET A 30 13.99 -3.76 -10.90
N ASP A 31 14.86 -2.75 -10.86
CA ASP A 31 14.45 -1.39 -10.50
C ASP A 31 13.86 -0.68 -11.71
N VAL A 32 12.57 -0.44 -11.70
CA VAL A 32 11.88 0.25 -12.81
C VAL A 32 12.40 1.67 -13.06
N PHE A 33 13.00 2.32 -12.05
CA PHE A 33 13.51 3.68 -12.20
C PHE A 33 14.88 3.69 -12.88
N PHE A 34 15.77 2.76 -12.59
CA PHE A 34 17.10 2.70 -13.23
C PHE A 34 17.12 1.77 -14.45
N GLY A 35 16.32 0.70 -14.42
CA GLY A 35 16.31 -0.29 -15.49
C GLY A 35 17.48 -1.25 -15.45
N MET A 36 17.71 -1.95 -16.55
CA MET A 36 18.81 -2.90 -16.76
C MET A 36 19.37 -2.76 -18.18
N ASP A 37 20.67 -3.01 -18.35
CA ASP A 37 21.30 -2.97 -19.67
C ASP A 37 21.05 -4.25 -20.49
N ASN A 38 20.95 -5.41 -19.82
CA ASN A 38 20.72 -6.69 -20.47
C ASN A 38 19.23 -6.94 -20.74
N CYS A 39 18.81 -6.73 -21.98
CA CYS A 39 17.43 -7.02 -22.40
C CYS A 39 17.08 -8.50 -22.47
N ASP A 40 18.07 -9.41 -22.54
CA ASP A 40 17.89 -10.86 -22.67
C ASP A 40 18.13 -11.58 -21.35
N ILE A 41 17.89 -10.86 -20.24
CA ILE A 41 18.15 -11.34 -18.89
C ILE A 41 17.47 -12.68 -18.58
N PHE A 42 16.28 -12.94 -19.09
CA PHE A 42 15.54 -14.19 -18.87
C PHE A 42 16.21 -15.40 -19.51
N GLU A 43 16.93 -15.22 -20.63
CA GLU A 43 17.66 -16.29 -21.29
C GLU A 43 18.96 -16.62 -20.55
N THR A 44 19.61 -15.60 -20.01
CA THR A 44 20.93 -15.72 -19.36
C THR A 44 20.84 -16.01 -17.86
N SER A 45 19.67 -15.78 -17.21
CA SER A 45 19.54 -15.76 -15.77
C SER A 45 18.99 -17.04 -15.13
N LYS A 46 18.46 -17.98 -15.93
CA LYS A 46 17.68 -19.12 -15.42
C LYS A 46 18.37 -19.88 -14.27
N ASN A 47 19.68 -20.13 -14.38
CA ASN A 47 20.45 -20.91 -13.41
C ASN A 47 21.55 -20.13 -12.68
N THR A 48 21.81 -18.88 -13.07
CA THR A 48 22.98 -18.11 -12.60
C THR A 48 22.63 -16.78 -11.97
N TYR A 49 21.34 -16.43 -11.92
CA TYR A 49 20.89 -15.13 -11.41
C TYR A 49 20.99 -15.08 -9.89
N ASP A 50 21.77 -14.14 -9.39
CA ASP A 50 21.97 -13.90 -7.96
C ASP A 50 21.11 -12.68 -7.52
N VAL A 51 19.96 -12.97 -6.93
CA VAL A 51 19.00 -11.96 -6.46
C VAL A 51 19.61 -11.05 -5.40
N THR A 52 20.54 -11.58 -4.58
CA THR A 52 21.19 -10.80 -3.51
C THR A 52 22.14 -9.76 -4.10
N LYS A 53 22.97 -10.17 -5.06
CA LYS A 53 23.85 -9.23 -5.79
C LYS A 53 23.04 -8.13 -6.49
N GLU A 54 21.93 -8.51 -7.13
CA GLU A 54 21.07 -7.54 -7.79
C GLU A 54 20.44 -6.55 -6.80
N LYS A 55 19.94 -7.04 -5.66
CA LYS A 55 19.43 -6.18 -4.57
C LYS A 55 20.50 -5.18 -4.12
N ASP A 56 21.72 -5.64 -3.86
CA ASP A 56 22.80 -4.79 -3.37
C ASP A 56 23.21 -3.75 -4.41
N TYR A 57 23.22 -4.13 -5.70
CA TYR A 57 23.41 -3.20 -6.81
C TYR A 57 22.31 -2.14 -6.85
N ILE A 58 21.03 -2.54 -6.83
CA ILE A 58 19.89 -1.62 -6.82
C ILE A 58 19.94 -0.68 -5.60
N LYS A 59 20.31 -1.19 -4.43
CA LYS A 59 20.51 -0.39 -3.21
C LYS A 59 21.60 0.67 -3.39
N SER A 60 22.70 0.34 -4.04
CA SER A 60 23.79 1.27 -4.30
C SER A 60 23.38 2.45 -5.18
N LEU A 61 22.33 2.28 -6.01
CA LEU A 61 21.78 3.34 -6.85
C LEU A 61 20.88 4.32 -6.10
N SER A 62 20.49 4.04 -4.85
CA SER A 62 19.57 4.91 -4.07
C SER A 62 20.11 6.33 -3.90
N THR A 63 21.42 6.51 -3.78
CA THR A 63 22.07 7.82 -3.69
C THR A 63 21.98 8.65 -4.97
N LYS A 64 21.74 8.01 -6.12
CA LYS A 64 21.67 8.64 -7.44
C LYS A 64 20.26 9.04 -7.86
N VAL A 65 19.24 8.73 -7.07
CA VAL A 65 17.82 8.97 -7.43
C VAL A 65 17.58 10.44 -7.75
N LYS A 66 17.91 11.34 -6.82
CA LYS A 66 17.71 12.79 -6.98
C LYS A 66 18.44 13.38 -8.19
N GLU A 67 19.68 12.94 -8.42
CA GLU A 67 20.47 13.35 -9.58
C GLU A 67 19.83 12.90 -10.89
N THR A 68 19.32 11.66 -10.92
CA THR A 68 18.67 11.09 -12.10
C THR A 68 17.34 11.77 -12.40
N GLU A 69 16.54 12.09 -11.37
CA GLU A 69 15.30 12.85 -11.50
C GLU A 69 15.53 14.24 -12.13
N GLY A 70 16.62 14.91 -11.74
CA GLY A 70 17.01 16.20 -12.31
C GLY A 70 17.39 16.14 -13.79
N LYS A 71 17.87 15.00 -14.27
CA LYS A 71 18.36 14.80 -15.64
C LYS A 71 17.37 14.15 -16.60
N ARG A 72 16.44 13.35 -16.08
CA ARG A 72 15.51 12.53 -16.86
C ARG A 72 14.05 12.79 -16.49
N LYS A 73 13.21 13.05 -17.49
CA LYS A 73 11.76 13.23 -17.29
C LYS A 73 10.99 11.91 -17.23
N SER A 74 11.48 10.86 -17.90
CA SER A 74 10.83 9.54 -17.91
C SER A 74 10.97 8.84 -16.56
N PHE A 75 9.88 8.23 -16.06
CA PHE A 75 9.92 7.38 -14.87
C PHE A 75 10.70 6.09 -15.14
N PHE A 76 10.40 5.41 -16.25
CA PHE A 76 11.04 4.15 -16.58
C PHE A 76 12.49 4.34 -17.03
N GLY A 77 13.37 3.53 -16.45
CA GLY A 77 14.78 3.45 -16.80
C GLY A 77 15.02 2.65 -18.07
N ASN A 78 16.31 2.38 -18.31
CA ASN A 78 16.76 1.69 -19.51
C ASN A 78 16.15 0.30 -19.64
N ASN A 79 15.59 -0.03 -20.80
CA ASN A 79 15.03 -1.34 -21.18
C ASN A 79 13.90 -1.88 -20.30
N VAL A 80 13.33 -1.09 -19.37
CA VAL A 80 12.28 -1.58 -18.45
C VAL A 80 11.08 -2.13 -19.20
N ILE A 81 10.55 -1.37 -20.15
CA ILE A 81 9.35 -1.77 -20.91
C ILE A 81 9.64 -3.01 -21.76
N GLU A 82 10.80 -3.07 -22.41
CA GLU A 82 11.21 -4.19 -23.26
C GLU A 82 11.38 -5.49 -22.46
N ILE A 83 11.97 -5.40 -21.27
CA ILE A 83 12.13 -6.56 -20.37
C ILE A 83 10.76 -6.99 -19.82
N CYS A 84 9.91 -6.05 -19.39
CA CYS A 84 8.58 -6.35 -18.89
C CYS A 84 7.68 -7.00 -19.95
N LYS A 85 7.82 -6.64 -21.24
CA LYS A 85 7.10 -7.30 -22.34
C LYS A 85 7.52 -8.75 -22.57
N LYS A 86 8.75 -9.12 -22.22
CA LYS A 86 9.25 -10.50 -22.33
C LYS A 86 8.81 -11.39 -21.16
N ALA A 87 8.36 -10.80 -20.05
CA ALA A 87 7.87 -11.53 -18.90
C ALA A 87 6.44 -12.05 -19.13
N ASP A 88 6.13 -13.24 -18.63
CA ASP A 88 4.74 -13.74 -18.59
C ASP A 88 3.84 -12.84 -17.76
N ILE A 89 4.40 -12.27 -16.67
CA ILE A 89 3.76 -11.31 -15.78
C ILE A 89 4.81 -10.54 -14.98
N VAL A 90 4.50 -9.29 -14.64
CA VAL A 90 5.30 -8.45 -13.73
C VAL A 90 4.69 -8.49 -12.34
N PHE A 91 5.42 -8.95 -11.33
CA PHE A 91 5.02 -8.79 -9.95
C PHE A 91 5.35 -7.36 -9.50
N LEU A 92 4.34 -6.53 -9.27
CA LEU A 92 4.53 -5.18 -8.77
C LEU A 92 4.83 -5.21 -7.26
N ALA A 93 6.05 -4.79 -6.90
CA ALA A 93 6.51 -4.65 -5.52
C ALA A 93 6.95 -3.21 -5.24
N LEU A 94 6.23 -2.25 -5.81
CA LEU A 94 6.46 -0.83 -5.66
C LEU A 94 5.53 -0.26 -4.59
N HIS A 95 6.05 0.67 -3.79
CA HIS A 95 5.26 1.37 -2.78
C HIS A 95 5.35 2.88 -3.00
N GLY A 96 4.26 3.58 -2.67
CA GLY A 96 4.14 5.03 -2.81
C GLY A 96 4.00 5.51 -4.26
N LYS A 97 4.39 6.76 -4.46
CA LYS A 97 4.25 7.49 -5.72
C LYS A 97 4.80 6.74 -6.92
N ASN A 98 4.08 6.77 -8.03
CA ASN A 98 4.33 6.10 -9.31
C ASN A 98 4.20 4.56 -9.27
N GLY A 99 4.12 3.95 -8.10
CA GLY A 99 3.93 2.50 -7.93
C GLY A 99 2.50 2.14 -7.54
N GLU A 100 1.95 2.82 -6.53
CA GLU A 100 0.62 2.55 -6.00
C GLU A 100 -0.47 3.50 -6.51
N ASP A 101 -0.09 4.59 -7.19
CA ASP A 101 -1.00 5.65 -7.64
C ASP A 101 -1.59 5.43 -9.05
N GLY A 102 -1.49 4.21 -9.58
CA GLY A 102 -2.05 3.83 -10.87
C GLY A 102 -1.22 4.19 -12.11
N LYS A 103 -0.18 5.00 -11.98
CA LYS A 103 0.59 5.48 -13.15
C LYS A 103 1.39 4.36 -13.81
N CYS A 104 2.06 3.53 -13.00
CA CYS A 104 2.80 2.37 -13.51
C CYS A 104 1.84 1.38 -14.17
N GLN A 105 0.71 1.10 -13.52
CA GLN A 105 -0.36 0.23 -14.02
C GLN A 105 -0.91 0.73 -15.35
N ALA A 106 -1.25 2.03 -15.46
CA ALA A 106 -1.75 2.62 -16.70
C ALA A 106 -0.74 2.52 -17.85
N ALA A 107 0.55 2.74 -17.56
CA ALA A 107 1.59 2.55 -18.55
C ALA A 107 1.68 1.09 -19.01
N PHE A 108 1.62 0.14 -18.08
CA PHE A 108 1.66 -1.29 -18.40
C PHE A 108 0.43 -1.72 -19.22
N ASP A 109 -0.77 -1.22 -18.90
CA ASP A 109 -1.98 -1.45 -19.69
C ASP A 109 -1.79 -0.99 -21.14
N LEU A 110 -1.23 0.21 -21.37
CA LEU A 110 -0.97 0.75 -22.71
C LEU A 110 0.08 -0.05 -23.50
N TYR A 111 1.04 -0.67 -22.82
CA TYR A 111 2.05 -1.51 -23.45
C TYR A 111 1.66 -2.99 -23.55
N GLY A 112 0.48 -3.37 -23.06
CA GLY A 112 0.02 -4.77 -23.04
C GLY A 112 0.81 -5.66 -22.09
N ILE A 113 1.44 -5.08 -21.05
CA ILE A 113 2.21 -5.80 -20.05
C ILE A 113 1.28 -6.27 -18.95
N LYS A 114 1.30 -7.56 -18.66
CA LYS A 114 0.53 -8.15 -17.55
C LYS A 114 1.24 -7.89 -16.22
N TYR A 115 0.46 -7.58 -15.17
CA TYR A 115 0.99 -7.31 -13.85
C TYR A 115 0.07 -7.82 -12.74
N THR A 116 0.63 -7.99 -11.54
CA THR A 116 -0.11 -8.41 -10.34
C THR A 116 -0.81 -7.23 -9.68
N GLY A 117 -1.89 -7.53 -8.93
CA GLY A 117 -2.61 -6.53 -8.13
C GLY A 117 -3.70 -5.79 -8.91
N SER A 118 -4.12 -4.67 -8.33
CA SER A 118 -5.23 -3.85 -8.84
C SER A 118 -4.86 -3.06 -10.09
N GLY A 119 -5.85 -2.74 -10.92
CA GLY A 119 -5.67 -1.92 -12.11
C GLY A 119 -5.45 -0.45 -11.79
N HIS A 120 -5.13 0.34 -12.82
CA HIS A 120 -4.76 1.76 -12.67
C HIS A 120 -5.83 2.60 -11.96
N LEU A 121 -7.12 2.39 -12.27
CA LEU A 121 -8.20 3.19 -11.69
C LEU A 121 -8.34 2.94 -10.18
N ALA A 122 -8.40 1.66 -9.75
CA ALA A 122 -8.47 1.31 -8.34
C ALA A 122 -7.24 1.81 -7.57
N SER A 123 -6.05 1.68 -8.16
CA SER A 123 -4.81 2.18 -7.56
C SER A 123 -4.82 3.70 -7.39
N ALA A 124 -5.30 4.45 -8.38
CA ALA A 124 -5.40 5.91 -8.29
C ALA A 124 -6.42 6.34 -7.23
N MET A 125 -7.59 5.70 -7.19
CA MET A 125 -8.62 5.98 -6.18
C MET A 125 -8.15 5.61 -4.77
N GLY A 126 -7.50 4.46 -4.59
CA GLY A 126 -7.00 4.01 -3.28
C GLY A 126 -5.89 4.90 -2.72
N MET A 127 -5.07 5.51 -3.58
CA MET A 127 -4.01 6.43 -3.17
C MET A 127 -4.57 7.76 -2.66
N ASP A 128 -5.70 8.22 -3.19
CA ASP A 128 -6.34 9.48 -2.81
C ASP A 128 -7.39 9.23 -1.71
N LYS A 129 -7.05 9.62 -0.47
CA LYS A 129 -7.88 9.40 0.72
C LYS A 129 -9.23 10.13 0.63
N ALA A 130 -9.27 11.32 0.02
CA ALA A 130 -10.51 12.08 -0.13
C ALA A 130 -11.46 11.39 -1.11
N VAL A 131 -10.94 10.96 -2.26
CA VAL A 131 -11.72 10.21 -3.26
C VAL A 131 -12.18 8.85 -2.68
N THR A 132 -11.29 8.11 -2.03
CA THR A 132 -11.62 6.84 -1.36
C THR A 132 -12.78 7.02 -0.39
N LYS A 133 -12.73 8.02 0.49
CA LYS A 133 -13.79 8.27 1.47
C LYS A 133 -15.13 8.65 0.84
N GLN A 134 -15.13 9.44 -0.22
CA GLN A 134 -16.35 9.76 -0.96
C GLN A 134 -16.99 8.51 -1.56
N ILE A 135 -16.16 7.60 -2.11
CA ILE A 135 -16.64 6.32 -2.64
C ILE A 135 -17.19 5.45 -1.50
N PHE A 136 -16.49 5.36 -0.37
CA PHE A 136 -16.95 4.60 0.80
C PHE A 136 -18.34 5.10 1.25
N MET A 137 -18.51 6.41 1.44
CA MET A 137 -19.79 6.98 1.80
C MET A 137 -20.89 6.66 0.78
N SER A 138 -20.58 6.75 -0.53
CA SER A 138 -21.55 6.48 -1.60
C SER A 138 -21.96 5.00 -1.69
N LYS A 139 -21.10 4.09 -1.23
CA LYS A 139 -21.30 2.63 -1.25
C LYS A 139 -21.75 2.05 0.10
N GLY A 140 -21.89 2.90 1.14
CA GLY A 140 -22.27 2.46 2.47
C GLY A 140 -21.16 1.73 3.26
N VAL A 141 -19.90 1.86 2.85
CA VAL A 141 -18.76 1.37 3.62
C VAL A 141 -18.57 2.29 4.82
N PRO A 142 -18.58 1.77 6.06
CA PRO A 142 -18.43 2.59 7.25
C PRO A 142 -17.04 3.23 7.30
N THR A 143 -17.00 4.55 7.48
CA THR A 143 -15.75 5.33 7.59
C THR A 143 -15.97 6.54 8.49
N ALA A 144 -14.90 7.11 9.04
CA ALA A 144 -15.00 8.28 9.90
C ALA A 144 -15.54 9.48 9.13
N LYS A 145 -16.38 10.30 9.81
CA LYS A 145 -16.83 11.59 9.26
C LYS A 145 -15.61 12.42 8.89
N SER A 146 -15.63 13.02 7.71
CA SER A 146 -14.49 13.76 7.20
C SER A 146 -14.91 14.90 6.28
N VAL A 147 -14.04 15.89 6.16
CA VAL A 147 -14.15 17.00 5.22
C VAL A 147 -12.87 17.10 4.43
N TRP A 148 -13.01 17.24 3.13
CA TRP A 148 -11.93 17.48 2.19
C TRP A 148 -11.76 18.97 1.96
N VAL A 149 -10.54 19.50 2.08
CA VAL A 149 -10.20 20.92 1.97
C VAL A 149 -8.99 21.11 1.05
N LYS A 150 -9.09 22.09 0.16
CA LYS A 150 -7.99 22.50 -0.73
C LYS A 150 -7.20 23.65 -0.12
N LYS A 151 -5.92 23.73 -0.46
CA LYS A 151 -5.06 24.82 -0.01
C LYS A 151 -5.62 26.18 -0.42
N GLY A 152 -5.84 27.02 0.58
CA GLY A 152 -6.44 28.35 0.41
C GLY A 152 -7.96 28.40 0.65
N GLU A 153 -8.62 27.27 0.87
CA GLU A 153 -10.00 27.23 1.34
C GLU A 153 -10.11 27.45 2.85
N ASP A 154 -11.31 27.70 3.33
CA ASP A 154 -11.60 27.93 4.74
C ASP A 154 -11.44 26.62 5.55
N THR A 155 -10.67 26.70 6.62
CA THR A 155 -10.40 25.58 7.53
C THR A 155 -11.02 25.77 8.92
N ASP A 156 -11.92 26.75 9.11
CA ASP A 156 -12.61 26.96 10.38
C ASP A 156 -13.47 25.74 10.77
N LEU A 157 -13.21 25.15 11.94
CA LEU A 157 -13.86 23.91 12.39
C LEU A 157 -15.37 24.05 12.53
N ASN A 158 -15.88 25.22 12.96
CA ASN A 158 -17.31 25.45 13.10
C ASN A 158 -17.99 25.45 11.72
N ARG A 159 -17.37 26.10 10.73
CA ARG A 159 -17.89 26.12 9.36
C ARG A 159 -17.83 24.76 8.70
N LEU A 160 -16.79 23.98 8.98
CA LEU A 160 -16.64 22.61 8.51
C LEU A 160 -17.55 21.63 9.27
N ASN A 161 -18.20 22.07 10.36
CA ASN A 161 -18.98 21.22 11.25
C ASN A 161 -18.17 20.02 11.79
N MET A 162 -16.92 20.30 12.20
CA MET A 162 -15.99 19.33 12.77
C MET A 162 -15.66 19.73 14.22
N SER A 163 -15.29 18.76 15.05
CA SER A 163 -14.93 18.98 16.46
C SER A 163 -13.76 18.09 16.88
N LEU A 164 -12.96 18.58 17.83
CA LEU A 164 -11.83 17.84 18.39
C LEU A 164 -12.29 16.65 19.25
N PRO A 165 -11.49 15.57 19.31
CA PRO A 165 -10.22 15.37 18.64
C PRO A 165 -10.37 15.00 17.16
N LEU A 166 -9.39 15.38 16.33
CA LEU A 166 -9.38 15.19 14.87
C LEU A 166 -8.07 14.60 14.39
N VAL A 167 -8.10 14.03 13.20
CA VAL A 167 -6.90 13.70 12.43
C VAL A 167 -6.90 14.53 11.14
N VAL A 168 -5.81 15.27 10.93
CA VAL A 168 -5.56 15.99 9.67
C VAL A 168 -4.57 15.18 8.84
N LYS A 169 -4.90 14.94 7.56
CA LYS A 169 -4.09 14.08 6.67
C LYS A 169 -3.89 14.74 5.31
N ALA A 170 -2.70 14.63 4.74
CA ALA A 170 -2.50 14.82 3.31
C ALA A 170 -3.36 13.79 2.52
N CYS A 171 -4.03 14.21 1.45
CA CYS A 171 -4.90 13.31 0.67
C CYS A 171 -4.10 12.21 -0.02
N ASN A 172 -2.94 12.57 -0.61
CA ASN A 172 -2.05 11.64 -1.29
C ASN A 172 -0.83 11.33 -0.43
N GLY A 173 -0.44 10.06 -0.38
CA GLY A 173 0.74 9.62 0.36
C GLY A 173 0.45 8.40 1.23
N GLY A 174 1.53 7.82 1.75
CA GLY A 174 1.52 6.61 2.55
C GLY A 174 2.35 6.73 3.83
N SER A 175 2.47 5.61 4.56
CA SER A 175 3.35 5.47 5.72
C SER A 175 3.14 6.51 6.82
N SER A 176 1.91 6.98 7.02
CA SER A 176 1.54 8.03 8.01
C SER A 176 2.29 9.37 7.86
N VAL A 177 2.97 9.61 6.73
CA VAL A 177 3.59 10.91 6.44
C VAL A 177 2.50 11.93 6.12
N GLY A 178 2.56 13.11 6.74
CA GLY A 178 1.53 14.13 6.61
C GLY A 178 0.20 13.74 7.29
N VAL A 179 0.26 13.00 8.40
CA VAL A 179 -0.88 12.65 9.25
C VAL A 179 -0.63 13.18 10.66
N VAL A 180 -1.55 14.00 11.17
CA VAL A 180 -1.40 14.67 12.48
C VAL A 180 -2.66 14.49 13.31
N LEU A 181 -2.51 13.93 14.51
CA LEU A 181 -3.58 13.86 15.51
C LEU A 181 -3.65 15.19 16.27
N VAL A 182 -4.82 15.82 16.27
CA VAL A 182 -5.09 17.09 16.92
C VAL A 182 -6.07 16.88 18.07
N LYS A 183 -5.62 17.14 19.30
CA LYS A 183 -6.44 17.06 20.52
C LYS A 183 -6.82 18.44 21.04
N ASP A 184 -5.96 19.44 20.83
CA ASP A 184 -6.14 20.81 21.32
C ASP A 184 -6.31 21.78 20.14
N GLU A 185 -7.22 22.74 20.28
CA GLU A 185 -7.50 23.74 19.23
C GLU A 185 -6.27 24.57 18.84
N LYS A 186 -5.39 24.87 19.80
CA LYS A 186 -4.14 25.62 19.57
C LYS A 186 -3.20 24.94 18.56
N ASP A 187 -3.27 23.59 18.42
CA ASP A 187 -2.40 22.81 17.56
C ASP A 187 -2.99 22.59 16.17
N TYR A 188 -4.29 22.91 16.00
CA TYR A 188 -5.03 22.62 14.78
C TYR A 188 -4.46 23.33 13.55
N GLN A 189 -4.22 24.64 13.63
CA GLN A 189 -3.72 25.41 12.50
C GLN A 189 -2.33 24.93 12.07
N ASN A 190 -1.45 24.60 13.04
CA ASN A 190 -0.15 24.03 12.75
C ASN A 190 -0.25 22.67 12.04
N ALA A 191 -1.22 21.82 12.42
CA ALA A 191 -1.45 20.54 11.78
C ALA A 191 -1.92 20.71 10.32
N VAL A 192 -2.81 21.66 10.05
CA VAL A 192 -3.27 22.02 8.71
C VAL A 192 -2.09 22.48 7.84
N GLU A 193 -1.28 23.41 8.36
CA GLU A 193 -0.10 23.92 7.66
C GLU A 193 0.95 22.82 7.39
N GLU A 194 1.16 21.92 8.35
CA GLU A 194 2.06 20.79 8.20
C GLU A 194 1.60 19.86 7.07
N CYS A 195 0.32 19.47 7.06
CA CYS A 195 -0.22 18.58 6.02
C CYS A 195 -0.17 19.21 4.62
N PHE A 196 -0.37 20.54 4.51
CA PHE A 196 -0.24 21.28 3.25
C PHE A 196 1.22 21.39 2.73
N LYS A 197 2.23 20.95 3.48
CA LYS A 197 3.59 20.81 2.95
C LYS A 197 3.75 19.56 2.07
N TYR A 198 2.90 18.57 2.28
CA TYR A 198 2.96 17.28 1.57
C TYR A 198 1.98 17.20 0.39
N ASP A 199 0.83 17.89 0.49
CA ASP A 199 -0.17 17.90 -0.57
C ASP A 199 -0.89 19.26 -0.63
N ASN A 200 -1.51 19.59 -1.76
CA ASN A 200 -2.39 20.75 -1.91
C ASN A 200 -3.82 20.48 -1.45
N GLU A 201 -4.12 19.27 -1.06
CA GLU A 201 -5.43 18.82 -0.59
C GLU A 201 -5.25 18.01 0.70
N ILE A 202 -6.08 18.30 1.70
CA ILE A 202 -6.05 17.64 3.00
C ILE A 202 -7.42 17.07 3.34
N LEU A 203 -7.42 16.03 4.14
CA LEU A 203 -8.60 15.44 4.76
C LEU A 203 -8.57 15.74 6.25
N ILE A 204 -9.66 16.30 6.79
CA ILE A 204 -9.88 16.51 8.21
C ILE A 204 -10.95 15.52 8.63
N GLU A 205 -10.65 14.62 9.55
CA GLU A 205 -11.57 13.55 9.95
C GLU A 205 -11.67 13.37 11.46
N ASP A 206 -12.81 12.86 11.92
CA ASP A 206 -13.01 12.52 13.34
C ASP A 206 -11.97 11.47 13.76
N PHE A 207 -11.34 11.71 14.91
CA PHE A 207 -10.44 10.72 15.51
C PHE A 207 -11.26 9.55 16.12
N ILE A 208 -11.00 8.35 15.67
CA ILE A 208 -11.61 7.14 16.22
C ILE A 208 -10.71 6.57 17.31
N GLU A 209 -11.13 6.69 18.57
CA GLU A 209 -10.43 6.07 19.69
C GLU A 209 -10.81 4.61 19.81
N GLY A 210 -9.86 3.70 19.57
CA GLY A 210 -10.16 2.27 19.60
C GLY A 210 -8.98 1.38 19.25
N ARG A 211 -9.30 0.21 18.73
CA ARG A 211 -8.37 -0.82 18.28
C ARG A 211 -8.18 -0.72 16.76
N GLU A 212 -6.96 -0.90 16.30
CA GLU A 212 -6.62 -0.86 14.88
C GLU A 212 -6.40 -2.28 14.33
N PHE A 213 -6.93 -2.53 13.15
CA PHE A 213 -6.89 -3.82 12.48
C PHE A 213 -6.50 -3.67 11.02
N SER A 214 -5.84 -4.70 10.51
CA SER A 214 -5.50 -4.84 9.10
C SER A 214 -6.06 -6.14 8.56
N ILE A 215 -6.67 -6.08 7.39
CA ILE A 215 -7.32 -7.23 6.76
C ILE A 215 -6.91 -7.30 5.30
N GLY A 216 -6.16 -8.34 4.94
CA GLY A 216 -5.87 -8.67 3.55
C GLY A 216 -7.10 -9.21 2.85
N VAL A 217 -7.28 -8.81 1.60
CA VAL A 217 -8.31 -9.37 0.71
C VAL A 217 -7.60 -10.00 -0.48
N LEU A 218 -7.71 -11.32 -0.59
CA LEU A 218 -7.09 -12.09 -1.67
C LEU A 218 -8.17 -12.72 -2.56
N ASN A 219 -8.24 -12.25 -3.80
CA ASN A 219 -9.25 -12.69 -4.79
C ASN A 219 -10.68 -12.59 -4.24
N GLY A 220 -11.04 -11.44 -3.67
CA GLY A 220 -12.37 -11.15 -3.13
C GLY A 220 -12.70 -11.85 -1.80
N LYS A 221 -11.71 -12.50 -1.15
CA LYS A 221 -11.90 -13.16 0.15
C LYS A 221 -10.97 -12.55 1.18
N ALA A 222 -11.53 -12.18 2.33
CA ALA A 222 -10.75 -11.70 3.46
C ALA A 222 -9.88 -12.82 4.04
N LEU A 223 -8.68 -12.46 4.41
CA LEU A 223 -7.73 -13.26 5.19
C LEU A 223 -8.04 -13.12 6.70
N PRO A 224 -7.39 -13.89 7.59
CA PRO A 224 -7.46 -13.67 9.03
C PRO A 224 -7.04 -12.24 9.40
N ILE A 225 -7.74 -11.66 10.35
CA ILE A 225 -7.52 -10.27 10.78
C ILE A 225 -6.23 -10.17 11.61
N VAL A 226 -5.41 -9.16 11.34
CA VAL A 226 -4.31 -8.75 12.21
C VAL A 226 -4.77 -7.59 13.09
N GLU A 227 -4.61 -7.70 14.39
CA GLU A 227 -4.68 -6.56 15.30
C GLU A 227 -3.31 -5.90 15.42
N ILE A 228 -3.27 -4.58 15.26
CA ILE A 228 -2.08 -3.75 15.34
C ILE A 228 -2.08 -3.05 16.69
N ILE A 229 -1.12 -3.38 17.54
CA ILE A 229 -1.03 -2.88 18.90
C ILE A 229 0.28 -2.10 19.08
N PRO A 230 0.29 -0.76 18.89
CA PRO A 230 1.44 0.07 19.20
C PRO A 230 1.76 -0.03 20.70
N ARG A 231 3.04 -0.08 21.06
CA ARG A 231 3.45 -0.08 22.48
C ARG A 231 3.21 1.26 23.15
N GLU A 232 3.36 2.34 22.39
CA GLU A 232 3.14 3.71 22.87
C GLU A 232 2.46 4.51 21.77
N GLY A 233 1.52 5.39 22.15
CA GLY A 233 0.88 6.33 21.24
C GLY A 233 -0.11 5.68 20.27
N TRP A 234 0.04 5.95 18.99
CA TRP A 234 -0.79 5.45 17.91
C TRP A 234 0.10 4.91 16.77
N TYR A 235 -0.47 4.24 15.76
CA TYR A 235 0.31 3.59 14.69
C TYR A 235 0.82 4.62 13.67
N ASP A 236 1.80 5.43 14.09
CA ASP A 236 2.49 6.43 13.28
C ASP A 236 3.67 5.85 12.50
N TYR A 237 4.44 6.72 11.84
CA TYR A 237 5.61 6.32 11.06
C TYR A 237 6.66 5.58 11.90
N GLU A 238 6.95 6.05 13.11
CA GLU A 238 7.95 5.41 13.98
C GLU A 238 7.50 4.03 14.44
N ASN A 239 6.23 3.90 14.84
CA ASN A 239 5.63 2.64 15.26
C ASN A 239 5.50 1.62 14.12
N LYS A 240 5.43 2.08 12.85
CA LYS A 240 5.39 1.20 11.66
C LYS A 240 6.74 0.56 11.34
N TYR A 241 7.85 1.26 11.55
CA TYR A 241 9.16 0.85 11.03
C TYR A 241 10.23 0.59 12.08
N LYS A 242 9.99 0.95 13.35
CA LYS A 242 10.92 0.70 14.44
C LYS A 242 10.71 -0.71 15.01
N ASP A 243 11.76 -1.52 15.00
CA ASP A 243 11.70 -2.89 15.51
C ASP A 243 11.15 -2.94 16.95
N GLY A 244 10.12 -3.77 17.15
CA GLY A 244 9.48 -3.96 18.44
C GLY A 244 8.62 -2.80 18.94
N ALA A 245 8.37 -1.75 18.16
CA ALA A 245 7.47 -0.65 18.54
C ALA A 245 5.99 -1.04 18.45
N THR A 246 5.65 -2.03 17.64
CA THR A 246 4.30 -2.54 17.45
C THR A 246 4.25 -4.05 17.60
N THR A 247 3.18 -4.56 18.19
CA THR A 247 2.87 -5.99 18.26
C THR A 247 1.75 -6.30 17.27
N HIS A 248 1.91 -7.33 16.46
CA HIS A 248 0.89 -7.87 15.57
C HIS A 248 0.32 -9.15 16.16
N VAL A 249 -1.00 -9.23 16.30
CA VAL A 249 -1.72 -10.42 16.76
C VAL A 249 -2.56 -10.96 15.62
N CYS A 250 -2.20 -12.13 15.10
CA CYS A 250 -2.90 -12.79 14.01
C CYS A 250 -3.15 -14.28 14.32
N PRO A 251 -4.38 -14.79 14.30
CA PRO A 251 -5.64 -14.02 14.18
C PRO A 251 -5.89 -13.09 15.37
N ALA A 252 -6.55 -11.96 15.14
CA ALA A 252 -6.94 -11.01 16.16
C ALA A 252 -7.91 -11.67 17.18
N ASN A 253 -7.81 -11.28 18.45
CA ASN A 253 -8.74 -11.77 19.48
C ASN A 253 -10.09 -11.02 19.39
N LEU A 254 -10.99 -11.55 18.58
CA LEU A 254 -12.36 -11.08 18.34
C LEU A 254 -13.34 -12.26 18.44
N SER A 255 -14.62 -11.96 18.70
CA SER A 255 -15.68 -12.97 18.55
C SER A 255 -15.88 -13.32 17.07
N ASP A 256 -16.45 -14.48 16.78
CA ASP A 256 -16.73 -14.91 15.40
C ASP A 256 -17.61 -13.88 14.67
N GLU A 257 -18.62 -13.35 15.33
CA GLU A 257 -19.50 -12.30 14.79
C GLU A 257 -18.75 -11.02 14.39
N LEU A 258 -17.87 -10.52 15.27
CA LEU A 258 -17.06 -9.34 14.99
C LEU A 258 -16.02 -9.61 13.89
N THR A 259 -15.47 -10.81 13.86
CA THR A 259 -14.53 -11.26 12.81
C THR A 259 -15.21 -11.24 11.45
N GLU A 260 -16.36 -11.91 11.30
CA GLU A 260 -17.12 -11.96 10.05
C GLU A 260 -17.54 -10.57 9.59
N LYS A 261 -18.04 -9.73 10.51
CA LYS A 261 -18.44 -8.35 10.20
C LYS A 261 -17.27 -7.51 9.73
N MET A 262 -16.11 -7.58 10.38
CA MET A 262 -14.92 -6.80 10.01
C MET A 262 -14.33 -7.29 8.68
N GLN A 263 -14.31 -8.59 8.46
CA GLN A 263 -13.91 -9.16 7.16
C GLN A 263 -14.82 -8.70 6.03
N GLN A 264 -16.14 -8.63 6.27
CA GLN A 264 -17.07 -8.10 5.27
C GLN A 264 -16.82 -6.62 4.99
N VAL A 265 -16.57 -5.78 6.02
CA VAL A 265 -16.22 -4.37 5.85
C VAL A 265 -14.96 -4.22 4.96
N ALA A 266 -13.95 -5.07 5.17
CA ALA A 266 -12.74 -5.05 4.37
C ALA A 266 -12.98 -5.43 2.90
N VAL A 267 -13.79 -6.46 2.66
CA VAL A 267 -14.19 -6.88 1.29
C VAL A 267 -14.98 -5.76 0.63
N ASP A 268 -15.99 -5.21 1.30
CA ASP A 268 -16.83 -4.12 0.76
C ASP A 268 -16.00 -2.88 0.43
N ALA A 269 -15.01 -2.53 1.26
CA ALA A 269 -14.12 -1.41 1.03
C ALA A 269 -13.24 -1.62 -0.22
N CYS A 270 -12.67 -2.81 -0.37
CA CYS A 270 -11.87 -3.17 -1.54
C CYS A 270 -12.71 -3.20 -2.82
N ASP A 271 -13.91 -3.77 -2.76
CA ASP A 271 -14.83 -3.83 -3.89
C ASP A 271 -15.35 -2.44 -4.29
N ALA A 272 -15.58 -1.56 -3.32
CA ALA A 272 -16.07 -0.21 -3.56
C ALA A 272 -15.16 0.60 -4.49
N ILE A 273 -13.85 0.46 -4.36
CA ILE A 273 -12.85 1.12 -5.22
C ILE A 273 -12.36 0.24 -6.38
N GLY A 274 -12.93 -0.95 -6.55
CA GLY A 274 -12.61 -1.86 -7.65
C GLY A 274 -11.26 -2.55 -7.51
N CYS A 275 -10.81 -2.85 -6.30
CA CYS A 275 -9.61 -3.63 -6.08
C CYS A 275 -9.73 -5.02 -6.69
N SER A 276 -8.62 -5.56 -7.12
CA SER A 276 -8.54 -6.93 -7.62
C SER A 276 -7.31 -7.65 -7.06
N LEU A 277 -7.44 -8.98 -6.95
CA LEU A 277 -6.39 -9.93 -6.62
C LEU A 277 -5.88 -9.83 -5.18
N CYS A 278 -5.09 -8.85 -4.84
CA CYS A 278 -4.51 -8.70 -3.51
C CYS A 278 -4.57 -7.22 -3.11
N SER A 279 -5.21 -6.94 -2.00
CA SER A 279 -5.31 -5.62 -1.39
C SER A 279 -5.41 -5.76 0.13
N ARG A 280 -5.36 -4.65 0.86
CA ARG A 280 -5.46 -4.63 2.31
C ARG A 280 -6.31 -3.44 2.75
N ALA A 281 -7.31 -3.69 3.58
CA ALA A 281 -8.08 -2.64 4.23
C ALA A 281 -7.59 -2.45 5.68
N ASP A 282 -7.43 -1.20 6.10
CA ASP A 282 -7.08 -0.85 7.46
C ASP A 282 -8.33 -0.28 8.15
N VAL A 283 -8.70 -0.84 9.32
CA VAL A 283 -9.99 -0.62 10.00
C VAL A 283 -9.77 -0.26 11.47
N MET A 284 -10.39 0.83 11.93
CA MET A 284 -10.53 1.13 13.35
C MET A 284 -11.84 0.56 13.89
N MET A 285 -11.82 0.04 15.12
CA MET A 285 -13.02 -0.34 15.87
C MET A 285 -13.07 0.42 17.19
N ASP A 286 -14.13 1.19 17.39
CA ASP A 286 -14.33 1.94 18.64
C ASP A 286 -14.71 1.03 19.83
N LYS A 287 -14.83 1.62 21.03
CA LYS A 287 -15.21 0.91 22.25
C LYS A 287 -16.62 0.32 22.23
N ALA A 288 -17.49 0.82 21.35
CA ALA A 288 -18.86 0.32 21.16
C ALA A 288 -18.94 -0.81 20.13
N GLY A 289 -17.82 -1.14 19.45
CA GLY A 289 -17.74 -2.16 18.40
C GLY A 289 -18.14 -1.65 17.01
N ASN A 290 -18.28 -0.33 16.83
CA ASN A 290 -18.46 0.24 15.50
C ASN A 290 -17.14 0.21 14.74
N MET A 291 -17.21 -0.13 13.45
CA MET A 291 -16.05 -0.29 12.57
C MET A 291 -15.96 0.86 11.58
N PHE A 292 -14.76 1.34 11.30
CA PHE A 292 -14.48 2.46 10.40
C PHE A 292 -13.30 2.12 9.52
N CYS A 293 -13.53 1.92 8.21
CA CYS A 293 -12.45 1.72 7.27
C CYS A 293 -11.69 3.04 7.08
N LEU A 294 -10.39 3.01 7.30
CA LEU A 294 -9.51 4.17 7.17
C LEU A 294 -9.06 4.37 5.73
N GLU A 295 -8.53 3.31 5.13
CA GLU A 295 -7.95 3.30 3.78
C GLU A 295 -7.91 1.88 3.21
N VAL A 296 -7.66 1.79 1.91
CA VAL A 296 -7.36 0.54 1.21
C VAL A 296 -6.02 0.67 0.49
N ASN A 297 -5.13 -0.28 0.75
CA ASN A 297 -3.84 -0.38 0.09
C ASN A 297 -3.93 -1.36 -1.09
N THR A 298 -3.67 -0.88 -2.30
CA THR A 298 -3.79 -1.66 -3.54
C THR A 298 -2.53 -2.43 -3.90
N LEU A 299 -1.38 -2.08 -3.31
CA LEU A 299 -0.10 -2.79 -3.37
C LEU A 299 0.48 -2.93 -1.95
N PRO A 300 -0.13 -3.76 -1.09
CA PRO A 300 0.31 -3.89 0.30
C PRO A 300 1.73 -4.44 0.39
N GLY A 301 2.40 -4.15 1.52
CA GLY A 301 3.75 -4.63 1.79
C GLY A 301 3.87 -6.14 1.65
N MET A 302 4.92 -6.57 0.98
CA MET A 302 5.24 -7.98 0.69
C MET A 302 6.65 -8.36 1.16
N THR A 303 7.08 -7.85 2.32
CA THR A 303 8.23 -8.43 3.02
C THR A 303 7.77 -9.66 3.82
N SER A 304 8.70 -10.53 4.21
CA SER A 304 8.37 -11.72 5.01
C SER A 304 7.74 -11.41 6.38
N THR A 305 7.84 -10.16 6.83
CA THR A 305 7.27 -9.65 8.10
C THR A 305 6.12 -8.66 7.89
N SER A 306 5.60 -8.56 6.67
CA SER A 306 4.44 -7.73 6.36
C SER A 306 3.14 -8.42 6.79
N LEU A 307 2.06 -7.64 6.94
CA LEU A 307 0.79 -8.10 7.49
C LEU A 307 0.13 -9.21 6.66
N ILE A 308 0.05 -9.06 5.33
CA ILE A 308 -0.54 -10.10 4.46
C ILE A 308 0.21 -11.45 4.53
N PRO A 309 1.53 -11.53 4.52
CA PRO A 309 2.25 -12.76 4.83
C PRO A 309 1.95 -13.36 6.21
N ASP A 310 1.74 -12.54 7.24
CA ASP A 310 1.34 -13.02 8.57
C ASP A 310 -0.07 -13.61 8.56
N GLU A 311 -1.01 -12.94 7.91
CA GLU A 311 -2.39 -13.41 7.71
C GLU A 311 -2.42 -14.74 6.93
N ALA A 312 -1.64 -14.86 5.85
CA ALA A 312 -1.54 -16.09 5.07
C ALA A 312 -0.94 -17.25 5.89
N ARG A 313 0.06 -16.96 6.70
CA ARG A 313 0.70 -17.95 7.61
C ARG A 313 -0.28 -18.47 8.65
N ALA A 314 -1.19 -17.62 9.16
CA ALA A 314 -2.22 -18.03 10.12
C ALA A 314 -3.19 -19.09 9.55
N ILE A 315 -3.32 -19.21 8.23
CA ILE A 315 -4.09 -20.26 7.55
C ILE A 315 -3.21 -21.33 6.89
N GLY A 316 -1.95 -21.43 7.30
CA GLY A 316 -1.03 -22.47 6.82
C GLY A 316 -0.45 -22.25 5.43
N VAL A 317 -0.54 -21.04 4.88
CA VAL A 317 0.06 -20.68 3.58
C VAL A 317 1.42 -20.02 3.82
N ASP A 318 2.50 -20.69 3.41
CA ASP A 318 3.85 -20.14 3.49
C ASP A 318 4.05 -18.96 2.51
N TYR A 319 5.07 -18.17 2.76
CA TYR A 319 5.32 -16.97 1.96
C TYR A 319 5.60 -17.26 0.47
N PRO A 320 6.43 -18.26 0.09
CA PRO A 320 6.58 -18.63 -1.32
C PRO A 320 5.29 -19.08 -1.99
N SER A 321 4.43 -19.83 -1.27
CA SER A 321 3.12 -20.26 -1.78
C SER A 321 2.16 -19.09 -1.96
N LEU A 322 2.18 -18.11 -1.06
CA LEU A 322 1.41 -16.87 -1.20
C LEU A 322 1.84 -16.09 -2.46
N CYS A 323 3.14 -15.86 -2.66
CA CYS A 323 3.66 -15.17 -3.84
C CYS A 323 3.28 -15.90 -5.13
N ASN A 324 3.42 -17.22 -5.17
CA ASN A 324 3.01 -18.05 -6.31
C ASN A 324 1.51 -17.94 -6.58
N LYS A 325 0.68 -18.00 -5.54
CA LYS A 325 -0.78 -17.87 -5.65
C LYS A 325 -1.20 -16.51 -6.20
N ILE A 326 -0.55 -15.43 -5.79
CA ILE A 326 -0.79 -14.08 -6.34
C ILE A 326 -0.46 -14.07 -7.85
N VAL A 327 0.63 -14.68 -8.28
CA VAL A 327 0.99 -14.80 -9.71
C VAL A 327 -0.07 -15.60 -10.47
N GLU A 328 -0.47 -16.77 -10.00
CA GLU A 328 -1.46 -17.62 -10.65
C GLU A 328 -2.82 -16.94 -10.79
N LEU A 329 -3.30 -16.30 -9.71
CA LEU A 329 -4.56 -15.55 -9.73
C LEU A 329 -4.48 -14.37 -10.70
N SER A 330 -3.33 -13.69 -10.74
CA SER A 330 -3.13 -12.55 -11.63
C SER A 330 -3.09 -12.96 -13.10
N LEU A 331 -2.47 -14.07 -13.43
CA LEU A 331 -2.49 -14.61 -14.80
C LEU A 331 -3.92 -14.98 -15.25
N ASN A 332 -4.78 -15.41 -14.34
CA ASN A 332 -6.18 -15.73 -14.67
C ASN A 332 -6.99 -14.46 -15.03
N LYS A 333 -6.62 -13.29 -14.52
CA LYS A 333 -7.24 -12.00 -14.87
C LYS A 333 -7.08 -11.67 -16.37
N TYR A 334 -6.05 -12.21 -17.03
CA TYR A 334 -5.71 -11.93 -18.42
C TYR A 334 -6.12 -13.04 -19.41
N LYS A 335 -6.85 -14.07 -18.94
CA LYS A 335 -7.45 -15.11 -19.79
C LYS A 335 -8.83 -14.70 -20.24
#